data_c7ae88bbb6ccf428331c713cca12b692
#
_entry.id   c7ae88bbb6ccf428331c713cca12b692
#
_cell.length_a   1.000
_cell.length_b   1.000
_cell.length_c   1.000
_cell.angle_alpha   90.00
_cell.angle_beta   90.00
_cell.angle_gamma   90.00
#
_symmetry.space_group_name_H-M   'P 1'
#
loop_
_entity.id
_entity.type
_entity.pdbx_description
1 polymer ?
#
loop_
_entity_poly.entity_id
_entity_poly.type
_entity_poly.pdbx_seq_one_letter_code
_entity_poly.pdbx_strand_id
1 'polypeptide(L)'
;MEPAFKIPDTGVFVSEYNKKIFSATRMPETVKILDTTLRDGEQTPNVALSSEDKVKIAQALDEMGVDIIEAGFPINSEGEADAVKRVAGSGLKSEICALCRASPADIDAALRCDVDSIHVFLATSKVHLEKKLKISQDEARDKAVTAVQYGKDHGLTVEFSCEDGTRTGLDFLNVVHKAIEEVGVDRIDIPDTVGVMTPTAMTQFVAEIRRNVKVPLADHCHDDFGMSVANSLAGVLGGAEEVHCTVNGLGERAGNAALEEVVMGLQAFYNIKTNINTRKMAFVSRLVSQLTGIAVQPNKAIVGENAFSHESGIHVHGVLSDGSTYEPMRPEIVGKERTFVVGKHSGVHAVQNKLKEYGLELSHDQMKEVVARVKKWAESGKKLDDAELLAVGYDVIGQEEAPAIKLEEFTVFTGLNFTPTATVVLNIDGENRRASETGVGPIDASVSAIKAAVSKNIVLKEYRLEAITGGSNALCEVTVKLGDCEDAQLLSLGKSVGSDIVTTSVDAMVEGLNRLWARKLDVCSEKEKKRAY
;
A
#
# COMPACT_ATOMS: atom_id res chain seq x y z
N MET A 1 20.15 -37.19 -18.94
CA MET A 1 19.87 -35.97 -18.17
C MET A 1 19.16 -35.01 -19.09
N GLU A 2 17.86 -34.87 -18.97
CA GLU A 2 17.12 -33.86 -19.71
C GLU A 2 17.59 -32.49 -19.28
N PRO A 3 17.70 -31.49 -20.18
CA PRO A 3 18.08 -30.15 -19.80
C PRO A 3 16.95 -29.58 -18.91
N ALA A 4 17.29 -29.21 -17.68
CA ALA A 4 16.38 -28.50 -16.80
C ALA A 4 15.82 -27.28 -17.54
N PHE A 5 14.53 -27.32 -17.85
CA PHE A 5 13.80 -26.16 -18.35
C PHE A 5 14.00 -25.04 -17.31
N LYS A 6 14.80 -24.03 -17.64
CA LYS A 6 14.90 -22.83 -16.82
C LYS A 6 13.56 -22.13 -16.93
N ILE A 7 12.71 -22.28 -15.89
CA ILE A 7 11.55 -21.44 -15.69
C ILE A 7 12.08 -20.00 -15.62
N PRO A 8 11.52 -19.05 -16.36
CA PRO A 8 11.91 -17.65 -16.21
C PRO A 8 11.81 -17.28 -14.73
N ASP A 9 12.85 -16.67 -14.17
CA ASP A 9 12.86 -16.20 -12.79
C ASP A 9 11.84 -15.07 -12.66
N THR A 10 10.62 -15.44 -12.27
CA THR A 10 9.50 -14.50 -12.08
C THR A 10 9.67 -13.67 -10.79
N GLY A 11 10.63 -14.04 -9.94
CA GLY A 11 10.78 -13.48 -8.60
C GLY A 11 9.68 -13.90 -7.62
N VAL A 12 8.84 -14.89 -7.98
CA VAL A 12 7.75 -15.44 -7.14
C VAL A 12 8.07 -16.90 -6.84
N PHE A 13 7.99 -17.29 -5.56
CA PHE A 13 8.48 -18.58 -5.03
C PHE A 13 7.33 -19.37 -4.38
N VAL A 14 6.33 -19.73 -5.16
CA VAL A 14 5.17 -20.50 -4.67
C VAL A 14 5.36 -22.00 -4.87
N SER A 15 4.57 -22.79 -4.13
CA SER A 15 4.59 -24.25 -4.24
C SER A 15 4.23 -24.73 -5.66
N GLU A 16 5.04 -25.59 -6.22
CA GLU A 16 4.76 -26.25 -7.51
C GLU A 16 3.50 -27.14 -7.47
N TYR A 17 3.06 -27.53 -6.26
CA TYR A 17 1.84 -28.29 -6.10
C TYR A 17 0.60 -27.52 -6.55
N ASN A 18 0.60 -26.18 -6.42
CA ASN A 18 -0.48 -25.33 -6.94
C ASN A 18 -0.63 -25.52 -8.46
N LYS A 19 0.47 -25.47 -9.21
CA LYS A 19 0.45 -25.67 -10.67
C LYS A 19 -0.10 -27.03 -11.06
N LYS A 20 0.27 -28.08 -10.29
CA LYS A 20 -0.19 -29.45 -10.54
C LYS A 20 -1.72 -29.58 -10.39
N ILE A 21 -2.29 -28.93 -9.39
CA ILE A 21 -3.75 -28.98 -9.13
C ILE A 21 -4.51 -28.17 -10.17
N PHE A 22 -4.04 -26.98 -10.51
CA PHE A 22 -4.78 -26.05 -11.36
C PHE A 22 -4.51 -26.21 -12.86
N SER A 23 -3.52 -27.02 -13.27
CA SER A 23 -3.22 -27.26 -14.69
C SER A 23 -4.39 -27.89 -15.48
N ALA A 24 -5.32 -28.56 -14.82
CA ALA A 24 -6.51 -29.17 -15.40
C ALA A 24 -7.78 -28.31 -15.27
N THR A 25 -7.73 -27.17 -14.56
CA THR A 25 -8.87 -26.29 -14.34
C THR A 25 -8.93 -25.22 -15.42
N ARG A 26 -10.09 -25.09 -16.07
CA ARG A 26 -10.30 -23.99 -17.03
C ARG A 26 -10.52 -22.70 -16.24
N MET A 27 -9.58 -21.79 -16.30
CA MET A 27 -9.61 -20.48 -15.64
C MET A 27 -9.57 -19.37 -16.70
N PRO A 28 -10.04 -18.15 -16.40
CA PRO A 28 -9.83 -17.01 -17.27
C PRO A 28 -8.32 -16.71 -17.40
N GLU A 29 -7.88 -16.27 -18.58
CA GLU A 29 -6.49 -15.83 -18.76
C GLU A 29 -6.21 -14.48 -18.11
N THR A 30 -7.23 -13.63 -18.05
CA THR A 30 -7.19 -12.29 -17.48
C THR A 30 -8.39 -12.08 -16.59
N VAL A 31 -8.22 -11.33 -15.51
CA VAL A 31 -9.27 -10.91 -14.59
C VAL A 31 -9.19 -9.39 -14.46
N LYS A 32 -10.34 -8.72 -14.55
CA LYS A 32 -10.48 -7.30 -14.28
C LYS A 32 -10.55 -7.04 -12.78
N ILE A 33 -10.03 -5.90 -12.39
CA ILE A 33 -10.10 -5.42 -11.00
C ILE A 33 -10.99 -4.18 -10.95
N LEU A 34 -12.11 -4.31 -10.22
CA LEU A 34 -12.90 -3.17 -9.79
C LEU A 34 -12.47 -2.78 -8.37
N ASP A 35 -11.95 -1.56 -8.22
CA ASP A 35 -11.63 -1.02 -6.90
C ASP A 35 -12.79 -0.20 -6.35
N THR A 36 -13.28 -0.58 -5.19
CA THR A 36 -14.36 0.11 -4.47
C THR A 36 -13.87 0.85 -3.22
N THR A 37 -12.59 1.20 -3.14
CA THR A 37 -12.02 1.95 -2.01
C THR A 37 -12.73 3.28 -1.78
N LEU A 38 -13.13 3.98 -2.85
CA LEU A 38 -13.79 5.27 -2.78
C LEU A 38 -15.29 5.20 -2.46
N ARG A 39 -15.89 4.00 -2.48
CA ARG A 39 -17.30 3.77 -2.15
C ARG A 39 -17.43 2.89 -0.91
N ASP A 40 -17.14 1.58 -0.98
CA ASP A 40 -17.25 0.65 0.15
C ASP A 40 -16.12 0.86 1.15
N GLY A 41 -14.92 1.12 0.67
CA GLY A 41 -13.79 1.47 1.52
C GLY A 41 -14.04 2.73 2.36
N GLU A 42 -14.74 3.74 1.84
CA GLU A 42 -15.14 4.92 2.59
C GLU A 42 -16.23 4.63 3.64
N GLN A 43 -16.96 3.52 3.50
CA GLN A 43 -17.93 3.07 4.52
C GLN A 43 -17.26 2.46 5.75
N THR A 44 -15.94 2.35 5.78
CA THR A 44 -15.21 2.00 7.02
C THR A 44 -15.57 3.00 8.13
N PRO A 45 -15.96 2.55 9.32
CA PRO A 45 -16.33 3.46 10.40
C PRO A 45 -15.23 4.51 10.69
N ASN A 46 -15.64 5.77 10.79
CA ASN A 46 -14.80 6.96 11.00
C ASN A 46 -13.92 7.38 9.81
N VAL A 47 -14.12 6.82 8.63
CA VAL A 47 -13.50 7.33 7.41
C VAL A 47 -14.43 8.36 6.75
N ALA A 48 -13.84 9.46 6.31
CA ALA A 48 -14.49 10.47 5.46
C ALA A 48 -13.43 11.09 4.56
N LEU A 49 -13.61 10.96 3.25
CA LEU A 49 -12.68 11.49 2.26
C LEU A 49 -13.20 12.83 1.70
N SER A 50 -12.33 13.82 1.57
CA SER A 50 -12.66 15.01 0.81
C SER A 50 -12.72 14.72 -0.69
N SER A 51 -13.40 15.56 -1.48
CA SER A 51 -13.41 15.42 -2.95
C SER A 51 -11.99 15.42 -3.53
N GLU A 52 -11.07 16.22 -2.95
CA GLU A 52 -9.67 16.23 -3.36
C GLU A 52 -8.95 14.91 -3.03
N ASP A 53 -9.23 14.30 -1.89
CA ASP A 53 -8.62 13.03 -1.51
C ASP A 53 -9.14 11.88 -2.38
N LYS A 54 -10.44 11.88 -2.71
CA LYS A 54 -10.99 10.91 -3.69
C LYS A 54 -10.30 11.02 -5.04
N VAL A 55 -10.08 12.23 -5.56
CA VAL A 55 -9.35 12.45 -6.82
C VAL A 55 -7.91 11.95 -6.74
N LYS A 56 -7.19 12.23 -5.64
CA LYS A 56 -5.80 11.74 -5.46
C LYS A 56 -5.72 10.21 -5.42
N ILE A 57 -6.65 9.57 -4.71
CA ILE A 57 -6.70 8.10 -4.65
C ILE A 57 -7.05 7.54 -6.03
N ALA A 58 -8.07 8.09 -6.72
CA ALA A 58 -8.44 7.66 -8.06
C ALA A 58 -7.29 7.76 -9.06
N GLN A 59 -6.53 8.85 -9.04
CA GLN A 59 -5.33 9.02 -9.86
C GLN A 59 -4.26 7.96 -9.56
N ALA A 60 -4.03 7.64 -8.29
CA ALA A 60 -3.07 6.61 -7.90
C ALA A 60 -3.53 5.20 -8.31
N LEU A 61 -4.83 4.91 -8.24
CA LEU A 61 -5.44 3.66 -8.72
C LEU A 61 -5.34 3.52 -10.26
N ASP A 62 -5.67 4.57 -11.00
CA ASP A 62 -5.51 4.62 -12.46
C ASP A 62 -4.06 4.40 -12.89
N GLU A 63 -3.13 5.10 -12.26
CA GLU A 63 -1.71 4.91 -12.50
C GLU A 63 -1.20 3.52 -12.10
N MET A 64 -1.83 2.86 -11.14
CA MET A 64 -1.55 1.47 -10.79
C MET A 64 -2.14 0.49 -11.81
N GLY A 65 -3.11 0.93 -12.62
CA GLY A 65 -3.72 0.13 -13.68
C GLY A 65 -4.99 -0.60 -13.25
N VAL A 66 -5.74 -0.06 -12.31
CA VAL A 66 -7.09 -0.54 -11.96
C VAL A 66 -8.00 -0.39 -13.18
N ASP A 67 -8.78 -1.41 -13.48
CA ASP A 67 -9.65 -1.42 -14.65
C ASP A 67 -10.89 -0.53 -14.45
N ILE A 68 -11.52 -0.63 -13.26
CA ILE A 68 -12.75 0.06 -12.91
C ILE A 68 -12.61 0.66 -11.52
N ILE A 69 -12.96 1.93 -11.36
CA ILE A 69 -12.96 2.64 -10.06
C ILE A 69 -14.39 2.99 -9.70
N GLU A 70 -14.92 2.38 -8.65
CA GLU A 70 -16.23 2.74 -8.09
C GLU A 70 -16.07 3.98 -7.21
N ALA A 71 -16.37 5.15 -7.79
CA ALA A 71 -16.01 6.46 -7.25
C ALA A 71 -16.88 6.92 -6.07
N GLY A 72 -18.06 6.33 -5.90
CA GLY A 72 -18.96 6.68 -4.80
C GLY A 72 -20.44 6.41 -5.08
N PHE A 73 -21.30 7.05 -4.27
CA PHE A 73 -22.75 6.89 -4.31
C PHE A 73 -23.45 8.26 -4.45
N PRO A 74 -23.60 8.80 -5.66
CA PRO A 74 -23.98 10.20 -5.92
C PRO A 74 -25.28 10.69 -5.27
N ILE A 75 -26.25 9.80 -5.10
CA ILE A 75 -27.55 10.17 -4.52
C ILE A 75 -27.49 10.47 -3.02
N ASN A 76 -26.42 10.08 -2.32
CA ASN A 76 -26.30 10.24 -0.87
C ASN A 76 -26.26 11.69 -0.44
N SER A 77 -25.53 12.56 -1.18
CA SER A 77 -25.43 13.98 -0.89
C SER A 77 -24.91 14.77 -2.11
N GLU A 78 -25.08 16.10 -2.07
CA GLU A 78 -24.50 16.98 -3.10
C GLU A 78 -22.96 16.94 -3.10
N GLY A 79 -22.35 16.85 -1.91
CA GLY A 79 -20.90 16.71 -1.79
C GLY A 79 -20.37 15.41 -2.39
N GLU A 80 -21.08 14.30 -2.20
CA GLU A 80 -20.73 13.01 -2.79
C GLU A 80 -20.89 13.05 -4.33
N ALA A 81 -21.97 13.66 -4.84
CA ALA A 81 -22.17 13.86 -6.27
C ALA A 81 -21.06 14.72 -6.89
N ASP A 82 -20.63 15.80 -6.20
CA ASP A 82 -19.49 16.63 -6.63
C ASP A 82 -18.20 15.82 -6.67
N ALA A 83 -17.94 15.02 -5.66
CA ALA A 83 -16.74 14.19 -5.58
C ALA A 83 -16.69 13.18 -6.74
N VAL A 84 -17.78 12.43 -6.97
CA VAL A 84 -17.90 11.48 -8.09
C VAL A 84 -17.70 12.18 -9.43
N LYS A 85 -18.34 13.34 -9.62
CA LYS A 85 -18.21 14.14 -10.86
C LYS A 85 -16.77 14.61 -11.08
N ARG A 86 -16.07 15.01 -10.02
CA ARG A 86 -14.65 15.43 -10.11
C ARG A 86 -13.74 14.25 -10.46
N VAL A 87 -13.99 13.07 -9.91
CA VAL A 87 -13.26 11.85 -10.27
C VAL A 87 -13.51 11.53 -11.75
N ALA A 88 -14.76 11.49 -12.20
CA ALA A 88 -15.11 11.22 -13.60
C ALA A 88 -14.48 12.25 -14.57
N GLY A 89 -14.44 13.54 -14.18
CA GLY A 89 -13.83 14.61 -14.97
C GLY A 89 -12.30 14.69 -14.91
N SER A 90 -11.62 13.78 -14.20
CA SER A 90 -10.15 13.85 -13.98
C SER A 90 -9.32 13.31 -15.15
N GLY A 91 -9.93 12.80 -16.22
CA GLY A 91 -9.25 12.30 -17.42
C GLY A 91 -8.48 11.00 -17.19
N LEU A 92 -8.99 10.15 -16.33
CA LEU A 92 -8.45 8.83 -16.02
C LEU A 92 -8.70 7.85 -17.17
N LYS A 93 -7.91 6.78 -17.24
CA LYS A 93 -8.06 5.70 -18.23
C LYS A 93 -8.98 4.59 -17.70
N SER A 94 -9.03 4.43 -16.39
CA SER A 94 -9.92 3.51 -15.71
C SER A 94 -11.37 3.87 -15.99
N GLU A 95 -12.24 2.89 -16.16
CA GLU A 95 -13.69 3.07 -16.23
C GLU A 95 -14.18 3.62 -14.88
N ILE A 96 -14.90 4.74 -14.88
CA ILE A 96 -15.44 5.32 -13.64
C ILE A 96 -16.88 4.86 -13.46
N CYS A 97 -17.09 4.17 -12.34
CA CYS A 97 -18.37 3.58 -11.95
C CYS A 97 -19.00 4.34 -10.77
N ALA A 98 -20.32 4.37 -10.70
CA ALA A 98 -21.06 4.89 -9.56
C ALA A 98 -22.08 3.85 -9.05
N LEU A 99 -22.19 3.72 -7.71
CA LEU A 99 -23.20 2.86 -7.09
C LEU A 99 -24.59 3.48 -7.23
N CYS A 100 -25.59 2.65 -7.51
CA CYS A 100 -27.00 3.05 -7.64
C CYS A 100 -27.90 1.98 -7.01
N ARG A 101 -28.88 2.38 -6.23
CA ARG A 101 -30.02 1.47 -5.95
C ARG A 101 -30.81 1.26 -7.24
N ALA A 102 -31.58 0.19 -7.31
CA ALA A 102 -32.49 -0.10 -8.42
C ALA A 102 -33.66 0.94 -8.47
N SER A 103 -33.31 2.19 -8.80
CA SER A 103 -34.20 3.36 -8.82
C SER A 103 -33.77 4.36 -9.91
N PRO A 104 -34.69 4.86 -10.74
CA PRO A 104 -34.38 5.89 -11.72
C PRO A 104 -33.70 7.14 -11.11
N ALA A 105 -34.12 7.56 -9.92
CA ALA A 105 -33.54 8.75 -9.27
C ALA A 105 -32.05 8.59 -8.95
N ASP A 106 -31.61 7.39 -8.55
CA ASP A 106 -30.21 7.08 -8.27
C ASP A 106 -29.41 7.07 -9.59
N ILE A 107 -29.96 6.47 -10.64
CA ILE A 107 -29.33 6.43 -11.97
C ILE A 107 -29.22 7.84 -12.56
N ASP A 108 -30.26 8.68 -12.42
CA ASP A 108 -30.20 10.09 -12.82
C ASP A 108 -29.11 10.87 -12.06
N ALA A 109 -28.87 10.55 -10.78
CA ALA A 109 -27.80 11.18 -10.02
C ALA A 109 -26.41 10.79 -10.58
N ALA A 110 -26.22 9.53 -10.95
CA ALA A 110 -24.99 9.06 -11.59
C ALA A 110 -24.80 9.67 -12.99
N LEU A 111 -25.84 9.76 -13.81
CA LEU A 111 -25.81 10.41 -15.12
C LEU A 111 -25.34 11.87 -15.03
N ARG A 112 -25.78 12.62 -14.01
CA ARG A 112 -25.32 14.01 -13.80
C ARG A 112 -23.85 14.12 -13.42
N CYS A 113 -23.23 13.04 -12.97
CA CYS A 113 -21.81 12.98 -12.65
C CYS A 113 -20.93 12.61 -13.85
N ASP A 114 -21.52 12.26 -15.00
CA ASP A 114 -20.82 11.90 -16.24
C ASP A 114 -19.89 10.70 -16.08
N VAL A 115 -20.40 9.65 -15.37
CA VAL A 115 -19.68 8.39 -15.17
C VAL A 115 -19.82 7.48 -16.39
N ASP A 116 -18.85 6.57 -16.59
CA ASP A 116 -18.83 5.62 -17.70
C ASP A 116 -19.81 4.46 -17.48
N SER A 117 -19.99 4.05 -16.22
CA SER A 117 -20.81 2.91 -15.84
C SER A 117 -21.51 3.13 -14.51
N ILE A 118 -22.52 2.29 -14.28
CA ILE A 118 -23.22 2.21 -13.00
C ILE A 118 -23.21 0.79 -12.47
N HIS A 119 -23.06 0.67 -11.16
CA HIS A 119 -23.24 -0.54 -10.40
C HIS A 119 -24.60 -0.48 -9.68
N VAL A 120 -25.59 -1.16 -10.23
CA VAL A 120 -26.95 -1.19 -9.68
C VAL A 120 -27.08 -2.36 -8.71
N PHE A 121 -27.61 -2.13 -7.52
CA PHE A 121 -27.87 -3.20 -6.57
C PHE A 121 -29.31 -3.26 -6.08
N LEU A 122 -29.76 -4.48 -5.80
CA LEU A 122 -31.04 -4.76 -5.16
C LEU A 122 -30.92 -6.03 -4.32
N ALA A 123 -31.36 -5.98 -3.07
CA ALA A 123 -31.31 -7.16 -2.20
C ALA A 123 -32.32 -8.23 -2.64
N THR A 124 -31.88 -9.48 -2.67
CA THR A 124 -32.67 -10.62 -3.17
C THR A 124 -32.89 -11.73 -2.13
N SER A 125 -32.13 -11.74 -1.04
CA SER A 125 -32.29 -12.74 0.00
C SER A 125 -33.63 -12.62 0.72
N LYS A 126 -34.17 -13.74 1.17
CA LYS A 126 -35.45 -13.80 1.89
C LYS A 126 -35.49 -12.83 3.06
N VAL A 127 -34.42 -12.77 3.86
CA VAL A 127 -34.35 -11.88 5.02
C VAL A 127 -34.45 -10.41 4.62
N HIS A 128 -33.79 -9.99 3.54
CA HIS A 128 -33.86 -8.64 3.04
C HIS A 128 -35.20 -8.30 2.40
N LEU A 129 -35.76 -9.20 1.59
CA LEU A 129 -37.06 -8.99 0.98
C LEU A 129 -38.16 -8.81 2.04
N GLU A 130 -38.17 -9.67 3.07
CA GLU A 130 -39.19 -9.63 4.12
C GLU A 130 -39.00 -8.50 5.14
N LYS A 131 -37.74 -8.22 5.55
CA LYS A 131 -37.46 -7.32 6.68
C LYS A 131 -37.06 -5.90 6.26
N LYS A 132 -36.24 -5.78 5.20
CA LYS A 132 -35.69 -4.49 4.72
C LYS A 132 -36.60 -3.86 3.67
N LEU A 133 -36.90 -4.59 2.58
CA LEU A 133 -37.61 -4.06 1.42
C LEU A 133 -39.13 -4.20 1.50
N LYS A 134 -39.60 -5.25 2.15
CA LYS A 134 -41.03 -5.61 2.26
C LYS A 134 -41.73 -5.76 0.89
N ILE A 135 -41.06 -6.45 -0.02
CA ILE A 135 -41.54 -6.74 -1.38
C ILE A 135 -41.44 -8.24 -1.65
N SER A 136 -42.22 -8.67 -2.64
CA SER A 136 -42.17 -10.04 -3.16
C SER A 136 -40.95 -10.30 -4.06
N GLN A 137 -40.65 -11.55 -4.36
CA GLN A 137 -39.62 -11.93 -5.33
C GLN A 137 -39.94 -11.41 -6.73
N ASP A 138 -41.20 -11.44 -7.16
CA ASP A 138 -41.61 -10.90 -8.47
C ASP A 138 -41.39 -9.40 -8.55
N GLU A 139 -41.76 -8.64 -7.52
CA GLU A 139 -41.52 -7.21 -7.45
C GLU A 139 -40.01 -6.88 -7.44
N ALA A 140 -39.18 -7.69 -6.79
CA ALA A 140 -37.74 -7.51 -6.78
C ALA A 140 -37.15 -7.76 -8.19
N ARG A 141 -37.57 -8.86 -8.87
CA ARG A 141 -37.15 -9.12 -10.24
C ARG A 141 -37.57 -7.97 -11.19
N ASP A 142 -38.81 -7.51 -11.12
CA ASP A 142 -39.32 -6.47 -12.01
C ASP A 142 -38.62 -5.12 -11.79
N LYS A 143 -38.26 -4.81 -10.52
CA LYS A 143 -37.42 -3.63 -10.19
C LYS A 143 -36.01 -3.74 -10.76
N ALA A 144 -35.38 -4.92 -10.66
CA ALA A 144 -34.08 -5.19 -11.22
C ALA A 144 -34.06 -4.98 -12.74
N VAL A 145 -35.02 -5.57 -13.45
CA VAL A 145 -35.20 -5.43 -14.90
C VAL A 145 -35.43 -3.98 -15.29
N THR A 146 -36.31 -3.26 -14.58
CA THR A 146 -36.60 -1.86 -14.85
C THR A 146 -35.38 -0.98 -14.69
N ALA A 147 -34.58 -1.19 -13.64
CA ALA A 147 -33.40 -0.40 -13.38
C ALA A 147 -32.29 -0.65 -14.42
N VAL A 148 -32.04 -1.91 -14.78
CA VAL A 148 -31.07 -2.25 -15.84
C VAL A 148 -31.51 -1.65 -17.18
N GLN A 149 -32.76 -1.86 -17.58
CA GLN A 149 -33.28 -1.28 -18.82
C GLN A 149 -33.15 0.25 -18.84
N TYR A 150 -33.48 0.92 -17.72
CA TYR A 150 -33.35 2.36 -17.62
C TYR A 150 -31.91 2.84 -17.81
N GLY A 151 -30.92 2.20 -17.18
CA GLY A 151 -29.51 2.50 -17.39
C GLY A 151 -29.07 2.28 -18.84
N LYS A 152 -29.49 1.18 -19.45
CA LYS A 152 -29.21 0.85 -20.87
C LYS A 152 -29.83 1.85 -21.84
N ASP A 153 -31.07 2.28 -21.60
CA ASP A 153 -31.76 3.27 -22.42
C ASP A 153 -31.07 4.64 -22.41
N HIS A 154 -30.27 4.93 -21.35
CA HIS A 154 -29.45 6.12 -21.23
C HIS A 154 -28.00 5.94 -21.71
N GLY A 155 -27.67 4.77 -22.29
CA GLY A 155 -26.37 4.49 -22.89
C GLY A 155 -25.25 4.11 -21.92
N LEU A 156 -25.58 3.83 -20.66
CA LEU A 156 -24.58 3.43 -19.65
C LEU A 156 -24.18 1.96 -19.80
N THR A 157 -22.97 1.65 -19.42
CA THR A 157 -22.59 0.28 -19.03
C THR A 157 -23.21 -0.01 -17.67
N VAL A 158 -23.89 -1.16 -17.55
CA VAL A 158 -24.62 -1.53 -16.32
C VAL A 158 -24.07 -2.82 -15.76
N GLU A 159 -23.59 -2.75 -14.53
CA GLU A 159 -23.33 -3.89 -13.67
C GLU A 159 -24.46 -4.04 -12.67
N PHE A 160 -24.83 -5.28 -12.32
CA PHE A 160 -25.92 -5.53 -11.39
C PHE A 160 -25.54 -6.53 -10.30
N SER A 161 -25.75 -6.15 -9.03
CA SER A 161 -25.59 -6.98 -7.85
C SER A 161 -26.92 -7.39 -7.25
N CYS A 162 -27.08 -8.69 -7.06
CA CYS A 162 -28.10 -9.23 -6.16
C CYS A 162 -27.59 -9.14 -4.71
N GLU A 163 -27.79 -7.99 -4.01
CA GLU A 163 -27.33 -7.82 -2.63
C GLU A 163 -27.75 -9.01 -1.76
N ASP A 164 -26.80 -9.53 -0.96
CA ASP A 164 -26.95 -10.73 -0.16
C ASP A 164 -27.16 -12.01 -1.02
N GLY A 165 -26.46 -12.02 -2.15
CA GLY A 165 -26.61 -13.05 -3.18
C GLY A 165 -26.27 -14.45 -2.68
N THR A 166 -25.23 -14.59 -1.86
CA THR A 166 -24.81 -15.88 -1.30
C THR A 166 -25.82 -16.51 -0.33
N ARG A 167 -26.73 -15.70 0.24
CA ARG A 167 -27.86 -16.17 1.06
C ARG A 167 -29.21 -16.20 0.32
N THR A 168 -29.20 -15.90 -0.97
CA THR A 168 -30.36 -15.98 -1.84
C THR A 168 -30.50 -17.40 -2.42
N GLY A 169 -31.70 -17.92 -2.51
CA GLY A 169 -31.92 -19.22 -3.16
C GLY A 169 -31.52 -19.21 -4.63
N LEU A 170 -30.73 -20.18 -5.05
CA LEU A 170 -30.11 -20.23 -6.39
C LEU A 170 -31.16 -20.18 -7.52
N ASP A 171 -32.32 -20.81 -7.33
CA ASP A 171 -33.40 -20.78 -8.32
C ASP A 171 -33.89 -19.34 -8.57
N PHE A 172 -34.06 -18.57 -7.50
CA PHE A 172 -34.49 -17.17 -7.63
C PHE A 172 -33.39 -16.28 -8.21
N LEU A 173 -32.11 -16.48 -7.80
CA LEU A 173 -30.98 -15.78 -8.44
C LEU A 173 -30.97 -16.02 -9.96
N ASN A 174 -31.10 -17.26 -10.38
CA ASN A 174 -31.15 -17.60 -11.80
C ASN A 174 -32.32 -16.93 -12.54
N VAL A 175 -33.49 -16.78 -11.89
CA VAL A 175 -34.63 -16.05 -12.46
C VAL A 175 -34.28 -14.57 -12.64
N VAL A 176 -33.67 -13.91 -11.63
CA VAL A 176 -33.28 -12.49 -11.71
C VAL A 176 -32.21 -12.32 -12.77
N HIS A 177 -31.11 -13.10 -12.70
CA HIS A 177 -29.97 -12.98 -13.61
C HIS A 177 -30.40 -13.15 -15.08
N LYS A 178 -31.27 -14.14 -15.41
CA LYS A 178 -31.78 -14.29 -16.77
C LYS A 178 -32.61 -13.09 -17.22
N ALA A 179 -33.48 -12.61 -16.34
CA ALA A 179 -34.33 -11.48 -16.67
C ALA A 179 -33.54 -10.18 -16.95
N ILE A 180 -32.48 -9.92 -16.18
CA ILE A 180 -31.61 -8.76 -16.44
C ILE A 180 -30.67 -8.99 -17.64
N GLU A 181 -30.25 -10.23 -17.93
CA GLU A 181 -29.50 -10.56 -19.13
C GLU A 181 -30.32 -10.31 -20.40
N GLU A 182 -31.63 -10.65 -20.38
CA GLU A 182 -32.53 -10.41 -21.51
C GLU A 182 -32.72 -8.91 -21.86
N VAL A 183 -32.53 -8.02 -20.88
CA VAL A 183 -32.59 -6.56 -21.09
C VAL A 183 -31.22 -5.91 -21.24
N GLY A 184 -30.16 -6.73 -21.33
CA GLY A 184 -28.83 -6.29 -21.78
C GLY A 184 -27.93 -5.78 -20.68
N VAL A 185 -28.00 -6.33 -19.46
CA VAL A 185 -26.96 -6.08 -18.43
C VAL A 185 -25.58 -6.43 -18.98
N ASP A 186 -24.56 -5.66 -18.66
CA ASP A 186 -23.21 -5.88 -19.18
C ASP A 186 -22.38 -6.81 -18.28
N ARG A 187 -22.57 -6.73 -16.95
CA ARG A 187 -21.87 -7.55 -15.94
C ARG A 187 -22.84 -7.90 -14.80
N ILE A 188 -22.62 -9.06 -14.17
CA ILE A 188 -23.37 -9.50 -12.98
C ILE A 188 -22.38 -9.79 -11.87
N ASP A 189 -22.52 -9.09 -10.76
CA ASP A 189 -21.76 -9.32 -9.55
C ASP A 189 -22.48 -10.29 -8.59
N ILE A 190 -21.69 -11.12 -7.93
CA ILE A 190 -22.12 -12.13 -6.95
C ILE A 190 -21.58 -11.73 -5.57
N PRO A 191 -22.35 -10.97 -4.76
CA PRO A 191 -21.87 -10.47 -3.49
C PRO A 191 -22.04 -11.47 -2.34
N ASP A 192 -20.95 -11.76 -1.63
CA ASP A 192 -20.94 -12.36 -0.29
C ASP A 192 -21.01 -11.25 0.76
N THR A 193 -22.18 -10.60 0.82
CA THR A 193 -22.42 -9.33 1.53
C THR A 193 -22.09 -9.38 3.02
N VAL A 194 -22.14 -10.52 3.66
CA VAL A 194 -21.84 -10.70 5.09
C VAL A 194 -20.74 -11.75 5.33
N GLY A 195 -19.96 -12.06 4.31
CA GLY A 195 -18.75 -12.87 4.40
C GLY A 195 -18.98 -14.27 4.96
N VAL A 196 -20.02 -14.99 4.50
CA VAL A 196 -20.46 -16.27 5.07
C VAL A 196 -20.14 -17.50 4.22
N MET A 197 -19.48 -17.31 3.10
CA MET A 197 -19.10 -18.42 2.23
C MET A 197 -17.75 -19.03 2.63
N THR A 198 -17.57 -20.30 2.30
CA THR A 198 -16.25 -20.94 2.29
C THR A 198 -15.71 -20.97 0.85
N PRO A 199 -14.39 -21.02 0.62
CA PRO A 199 -13.85 -21.01 -0.74
C PRO A 199 -14.37 -22.13 -1.63
N THR A 200 -14.51 -23.35 -1.11
CA THR A 200 -15.07 -24.48 -1.87
C THR A 200 -16.52 -24.23 -2.28
N ALA A 201 -17.32 -23.68 -1.36
CA ALA A 201 -18.72 -23.36 -1.66
C ALA A 201 -18.81 -22.22 -2.68
N MET A 202 -17.97 -21.18 -2.56
CA MET A 202 -17.91 -20.05 -3.49
C MET A 202 -17.58 -20.50 -4.92
N THR A 203 -16.54 -21.36 -5.09
CA THR A 203 -16.22 -21.94 -6.41
C THR A 203 -17.42 -22.65 -7.03
N GLN A 204 -18.11 -23.48 -6.26
CA GLN A 204 -19.27 -24.24 -6.78
C GLN A 204 -20.43 -23.31 -7.10
N PHE A 205 -20.73 -22.36 -6.22
CA PHE A 205 -21.83 -21.41 -6.35
C PHE A 205 -21.68 -20.55 -7.62
N VAL A 206 -20.50 -19.96 -7.83
CA VAL A 206 -20.21 -19.18 -9.03
C VAL A 206 -20.27 -20.07 -10.28
N ALA A 207 -19.72 -21.30 -10.23
CA ALA A 207 -19.78 -22.22 -11.35
C ALA A 207 -21.21 -22.65 -11.72
N GLU A 208 -22.12 -22.74 -10.75
CA GLU A 208 -23.54 -23.00 -11.01
C GLU A 208 -24.23 -21.83 -11.68
N ILE A 209 -23.97 -20.59 -11.22
CA ILE A 209 -24.47 -19.37 -11.87
C ILE A 209 -23.91 -19.26 -13.30
N ARG A 210 -22.60 -19.47 -13.48
CA ARG A 210 -21.94 -19.40 -14.80
C ARG A 210 -22.56 -20.30 -15.86
N ARG A 211 -23.14 -21.44 -15.47
CA ARG A 211 -23.84 -22.33 -16.41
C ARG A 211 -25.13 -21.73 -16.98
N ASN A 212 -25.72 -20.77 -16.27
CA ASN A 212 -27.03 -20.20 -16.58
C ASN A 212 -26.93 -18.79 -17.20
N VAL A 213 -25.82 -18.11 -17.11
CA VAL A 213 -25.57 -16.72 -17.56
C VAL A 213 -24.41 -16.68 -18.52
N LYS A 214 -24.43 -15.77 -19.50
CA LYS A 214 -23.38 -15.63 -20.52
C LYS A 214 -22.54 -14.36 -20.34
N VAL A 215 -23.12 -13.32 -19.74
CA VAL A 215 -22.40 -12.07 -19.47
C VAL A 215 -21.26 -12.29 -18.46
N PRO A 216 -20.21 -11.48 -18.45
CA PRO A 216 -19.16 -11.53 -17.45
C PRO A 216 -19.71 -11.56 -16.02
N LEU A 217 -19.08 -12.38 -15.17
CA LEU A 217 -19.40 -12.45 -13.75
C LEU A 217 -18.31 -11.76 -12.94
N ALA A 218 -18.72 -10.99 -11.96
CA ALA A 218 -17.88 -10.45 -10.90
C ALA A 218 -18.14 -11.15 -9.57
N ASP A 219 -17.24 -11.02 -8.62
CA ASP A 219 -17.46 -11.36 -7.22
C ASP A 219 -17.07 -10.23 -6.29
N HIS A 220 -17.81 -10.10 -5.19
CA HIS A 220 -17.62 -9.10 -4.15
C HIS A 220 -17.71 -9.74 -2.77
N CYS A 221 -16.57 -9.87 -2.07
CA CYS A 221 -16.52 -10.64 -0.83
C CYS A 221 -16.13 -9.78 0.37
N HIS A 222 -16.97 -9.83 1.44
CA HIS A 222 -16.64 -9.25 2.75
C HIS A 222 -15.85 -10.21 3.64
N ASP A 223 -15.16 -9.66 4.64
CA ASP A 223 -14.13 -10.37 5.41
C ASP A 223 -14.54 -10.76 6.83
N ASP A 224 -15.84 -10.87 7.10
CA ASP A 224 -16.40 -11.13 8.43
C ASP A 224 -15.85 -12.40 9.12
N PHE A 225 -15.46 -13.40 8.35
CA PHE A 225 -14.79 -14.62 8.83
C PHE A 225 -13.34 -14.74 8.36
N GLY A 226 -12.73 -13.66 7.84
CA GLY A 226 -11.35 -13.69 7.34
C GLY A 226 -11.16 -14.51 6.07
N MET A 227 -12.19 -14.61 5.22
CA MET A 227 -12.18 -15.44 4.02
C MET A 227 -12.35 -14.65 2.71
N SER A 228 -12.45 -13.33 2.77
CA SER A 228 -12.78 -12.51 1.60
C SER A 228 -11.83 -12.75 0.42
N VAL A 229 -10.53 -12.65 0.63
CA VAL A 229 -9.52 -12.90 -0.41
C VAL A 229 -9.59 -14.33 -0.94
N ALA A 230 -9.72 -15.31 -0.03
CA ALA A 230 -9.82 -16.71 -0.43
C ALA A 230 -11.10 -17.00 -1.22
N ASN A 231 -12.23 -16.34 -0.86
CA ASN A 231 -13.49 -16.45 -1.57
C ASN A 231 -13.44 -15.76 -2.94
N SER A 232 -12.81 -14.58 -3.06
CA SER A 232 -12.62 -13.90 -4.35
C SER A 232 -11.78 -14.74 -5.31
N LEU A 233 -10.67 -15.30 -4.84
CA LEU A 233 -9.90 -16.25 -5.66
C LEU A 233 -10.71 -17.49 -6.04
N ALA A 234 -11.55 -17.97 -5.13
CA ALA A 234 -12.45 -19.11 -5.38
C ALA A 234 -13.58 -18.78 -6.38
N GLY A 235 -14.09 -17.55 -6.36
CA GLY A 235 -15.05 -17.06 -7.35
C GLY A 235 -14.45 -17.06 -8.76
N VAL A 236 -13.22 -16.62 -8.92
CA VAL A 236 -12.48 -16.70 -10.20
C VAL A 236 -12.31 -18.15 -10.65
N LEU A 237 -12.01 -19.09 -9.74
CA LEU A 237 -11.97 -20.52 -10.06
C LEU A 237 -13.34 -21.06 -10.47
N GLY A 238 -14.42 -20.45 -9.99
CA GLY A 238 -15.82 -20.75 -10.38
C GLY A 238 -16.20 -20.15 -11.73
N GLY A 239 -15.42 -19.23 -12.28
CA GLY A 239 -15.66 -18.60 -13.57
C GLY A 239 -16.01 -17.10 -13.50
N ALA A 240 -15.72 -16.41 -12.41
CA ALA A 240 -15.72 -14.95 -12.36
C ALA A 240 -14.55 -14.39 -13.19
N GLU A 241 -14.80 -13.30 -13.89
CA GLU A 241 -13.87 -12.63 -14.81
C GLU A 241 -13.52 -11.23 -14.31
N GLU A 242 -14.15 -10.81 -13.20
CA GLU A 242 -13.91 -9.56 -12.49
C GLU A 242 -13.96 -9.80 -10.98
N VAL A 243 -13.17 -9.05 -10.22
CA VAL A 243 -13.16 -9.09 -8.75
C VAL A 243 -13.28 -7.68 -8.20
N HIS A 244 -14.23 -7.50 -7.28
CA HIS A 244 -14.34 -6.27 -6.49
C HIS A 244 -13.45 -6.36 -5.25
N CYS A 245 -12.65 -5.35 -5.03
CA CYS A 245 -11.75 -5.29 -3.88
C CYS A 245 -11.50 -3.86 -3.43
N THR A 246 -10.86 -3.70 -2.30
CA THR A 246 -10.45 -2.40 -1.77
C THR A 246 -8.97 -2.42 -1.40
N VAL A 247 -8.31 -1.28 -1.53
CA VAL A 247 -6.96 -1.12 -1.03
C VAL A 247 -6.94 -1.37 0.48
N ASN A 248 -6.00 -2.18 0.94
CA ASN A 248 -5.83 -2.59 2.35
C ASN A 248 -7.01 -3.39 2.94
N GLY A 249 -8.00 -3.76 2.14
CA GLY A 249 -9.20 -4.45 2.60
C GLY A 249 -10.17 -3.57 3.38
N LEU A 250 -10.17 -2.25 3.14
CA LEU A 250 -11.09 -1.31 3.79
C LEU A 250 -12.54 -1.65 3.45
N GLY A 251 -13.47 -1.29 4.35
CA GLY A 251 -14.92 -1.46 4.14
C GLY A 251 -15.72 -1.57 5.42
N GLU A 252 -17.00 -1.79 5.25
CA GLU A 252 -17.94 -2.02 6.35
C GLU A 252 -17.50 -3.20 7.23
N ARG A 253 -17.74 -3.12 8.52
CA ARG A 253 -17.49 -4.15 9.53
C ARG A 253 -16.02 -4.62 9.56
N ALA A 254 -15.72 -5.82 9.03
CA ALA A 254 -14.38 -6.39 8.95
C ALA A 254 -13.65 -6.03 7.64
N GLY A 255 -14.33 -5.37 6.69
CA GLY A 255 -13.77 -4.94 5.42
C GLY A 255 -14.09 -5.86 4.25
N ASN A 256 -13.40 -5.63 3.15
CA ASN A 256 -13.52 -6.31 1.87
C ASN A 256 -12.27 -7.16 1.56
N ALA A 257 -12.31 -7.86 0.43
CA ALA A 257 -11.13 -8.49 -0.13
C ALA A 257 -10.06 -7.42 -0.44
N ALA A 258 -8.85 -7.61 0.08
CA ALA A 258 -7.76 -6.68 -0.10
C ALA A 258 -7.19 -6.77 -1.53
N LEU A 259 -7.16 -5.65 -2.27
CA LEU A 259 -6.71 -5.56 -3.66
C LEU A 259 -5.32 -6.20 -3.86
N GLU A 260 -4.37 -5.83 -3.02
CA GLU A 260 -2.99 -6.32 -3.09
C GLU A 260 -2.87 -7.82 -2.90
N GLU A 261 -3.70 -8.40 -2.05
CA GLU A 261 -3.71 -9.84 -1.76
C GLU A 261 -4.40 -10.62 -2.89
N VAL A 262 -5.54 -10.10 -3.39
CA VAL A 262 -6.26 -10.70 -4.53
C VAL A 262 -5.36 -10.73 -5.77
N VAL A 263 -4.79 -9.59 -6.15
CA VAL A 263 -3.96 -9.48 -7.36
C VAL A 263 -2.72 -10.38 -7.27
N MET A 264 -2.02 -10.36 -6.13
CA MET A 264 -0.85 -11.22 -5.96
C MET A 264 -1.25 -12.70 -5.90
N GLY A 265 -2.40 -13.04 -5.32
CA GLY A 265 -2.94 -14.40 -5.33
C GLY A 265 -3.25 -14.90 -6.75
N LEU A 266 -3.94 -14.09 -7.57
CA LEU A 266 -4.24 -14.41 -8.96
C LEU A 266 -2.95 -14.67 -9.78
N GLN A 267 -1.97 -13.78 -9.65
CA GLN A 267 -0.72 -13.89 -10.40
C GLN A 267 0.16 -15.02 -9.89
N ALA A 268 0.37 -15.12 -8.57
CA ALA A 268 1.32 -16.05 -7.99
C ALA A 268 0.85 -17.50 -8.01
N PHE A 269 -0.42 -17.76 -7.66
CA PHE A 269 -0.93 -19.12 -7.53
C PHE A 269 -1.52 -19.67 -8.81
N TYR A 270 -2.18 -18.82 -9.60
CA TYR A 270 -2.97 -19.25 -10.77
C TYR A 270 -2.39 -18.79 -12.11
N ASN A 271 -1.36 -17.94 -12.10
CA ASN A 271 -0.77 -17.33 -13.30
C ASN A 271 -1.82 -16.56 -14.14
N ILE A 272 -2.84 -16.01 -13.49
CA ILE A 272 -3.87 -15.17 -14.11
C ILE A 272 -3.33 -13.74 -14.19
N LYS A 273 -3.50 -13.10 -15.34
CA LYS A 273 -3.03 -11.74 -15.58
C LYS A 273 -4.05 -10.72 -15.09
N THR A 274 -3.58 -9.62 -14.58
CA THR A 274 -4.33 -8.39 -14.33
C THR A 274 -3.60 -7.22 -14.97
N ASN A 275 -4.26 -6.08 -15.12
CA ASN A 275 -3.61 -4.85 -15.62
C ASN A 275 -2.82 -4.12 -14.54
N ILE A 276 -2.81 -4.62 -13.31
CA ILE A 276 -2.19 -3.97 -12.16
C ILE A 276 -0.66 -3.95 -12.25
N ASN A 277 -0.07 -2.77 -12.18
CA ASN A 277 1.35 -2.57 -11.91
C ASN A 277 1.64 -2.79 -10.42
N THR A 278 1.98 -4.01 -10.07
CA THR A 278 2.16 -4.44 -8.67
C THR A 278 3.22 -3.62 -7.92
N ARG A 279 4.22 -3.06 -8.62
CA ARG A 279 5.27 -2.22 -8.01
C ARG A 279 4.74 -0.93 -7.38
N LYS A 280 3.51 -0.51 -7.71
CA LYS A 280 2.86 0.65 -7.10
C LYS A 280 2.03 0.31 -5.85
N MET A 281 1.82 -0.98 -5.53
CA MET A 281 0.94 -1.41 -4.43
C MET A 281 1.33 -0.82 -3.08
N ALA A 282 2.61 -0.89 -2.70
CA ALA A 282 3.07 -0.33 -1.43
C ALA A 282 2.88 1.19 -1.32
N PHE A 283 3.01 1.91 -2.43
CA PHE A 283 2.74 3.35 -2.48
C PHE A 283 1.26 3.65 -2.31
N VAL A 284 0.39 2.98 -3.09
CA VAL A 284 -1.07 3.19 -3.04
C VAL A 284 -1.63 2.81 -1.66
N SER A 285 -1.17 1.69 -1.09
CA SER A 285 -1.52 1.27 0.27
C SER A 285 -1.22 2.35 1.32
N ARG A 286 -0.02 2.95 1.27
CA ARG A 286 0.36 4.04 2.18
C ARG A 286 -0.47 5.30 1.95
N LEU A 287 -0.68 5.69 0.70
CA LEU A 287 -1.49 6.87 0.36
C LEU A 287 -2.90 6.75 0.93
N VAL A 288 -3.57 5.61 0.68
CA VAL A 288 -4.92 5.35 1.20
C VAL A 288 -4.93 5.34 2.72
N SER A 289 -3.96 4.68 3.36
CA SER A 289 -3.83 4.69 4.83
C SER A 289 -3.68 6.11 5.40
N GLN A 290 -2.88 6.96 4.76
CA GLN A 290 -2.69 8.34 5.20
C GLN A 290 -3.96 9.20 5.03
N LEU A 291 -4.66 9.07 3.90
CA LEU A 291 -5.84 9.88 3.62
C LEU A 291 -7.08 9.42 4.39
N THR A 292 -7.21 8.13 4.66
CA THR A 292 -8.31 7.58 5.45
C THR A 292 -8.06 7.64 6.96
N GLY A 293 -6.81 7.79 7.38
CA GLY A 293 -6.41 7.69 8.79
C GLY A 293 -6.42 6.27 9.35
N ILE A 294 -6.70 5.25 8.53
CA ILE A 294 -6.71 3.85 8.95
C ILE A 294 -5.30 3.26 8.75
N ALA A 295 -4.61 2.99 9.86
CA ALA A 295 -3.26 2.44 9.81
C ALA A 295 -3.26 1.00 9.27
N VAL A 296 -2.32 0.70 8.36
CA VAL A 296 -2.08 -0.66 7.90
C VAL A 296 -1.42 -1.46 9.02
N GLN A 297 -1.95 -2.65 9.33
CA GLN A 297 -1.33 -3.51 10.31
C GLN A 297 0.10 -3.88 9.88
N PRO A 298 1.11 -3.81 10.76
CA PRO A 298 2.50 -4.11 10.39
C PRO A 298 2.69 -5.50 9.77
N ASN A 299 1.91 -6.48 10.20
CA ASN A 299 1.92 -7.87 9.71
C ASN A 299 0.92 -8.14 8.58
N LYS A 300 0.29 -7.09 7.99
CA LYS A 300 -0.60 -7.29 6.84
C LYS A 300 0.17 -7.93 5.68
N ALA A 301 -0.45 -8.90 5.04
CA ALA A 301 0.15 -9.55 3.89
C ALA A 301 0.47 -8.54 2.78
N ILE A 302 1.50 -8.79 2.00
CA ILE A 302 1.96 -8.04 0.83
C ILE A 302 2.48 -6.62 1.17
N VAL A 303 1.68 -5.76 1.80
CA VAL A 303 1.99 -4.33 1.97
C VAL A 303 2.38 -3.94 3.38
N GLY A 304 2.11 -4.77 4.39
CA GLY A 304 2.46 -4.50 5.78
C GLY A 304 3.96 -4.24 5.97
N GLU A 305 4.32 -3.45 6.95
CA GLU A 305 5.72 -3.05 7.22
C GLU A 305 6.63 -4.27 7.41
N ASN A 306 6.12 -5.30 8.09
CA ASN A 306 6.85 -6.53 8.38
C ASN A 306 6.82 -7.58 7.27
N ALA A 307 6.10 -7.37 6.16
CA ALA A 307 5.89 -8.40 5.13
C ALA A 307 7.21 -8.94 4.53
N PHE A 308 8.26 -8.11 4.52
CA PHE A 308 9.61 -8.46 4.03
C PHE A 308 10.69 -8.09 5.05
N SER A 309 10.37 -8.18 6.34
CA SER A 309 11.29 -7.86 7.43
C SER A 309 11.73 -9.15 8.14
N HIS A 310 13.03 -9.29 8.36
CA HIS A 310 13.62 -10.46 8.99
C HIS A 310 14.42 -10.08 10.23
N GLU A 311 14.14 -10.71 11.38
CA GLU A 311 14.87 -10.51 12.64
C GLU A 311 15.66 -11.75 13.04
N SER A 312 15.10 -12.96 12.82
CA SER A 312 15.73 -14.22 13.21
C SER A 312 17.03 -14.47 12.45
N GLY A 313 18.12 -14.75 13.16
CA GLY A 313 19.42 -15.00 12.55
C GLY A 313 19.43 -16.14 11.52
N ILE A 314 18.61 -17.17 11.69
CA ILE A 314 18.46 -18.27 10.73
C ILE A 314 17.81 -17.78 9.44
N HIS A 315 16.74 -16.97 9.56
CA HIS A 315 16.05 -16.40 8.40
C HIS A 315 16.97 -15.42 7.66
N VAL A 316 17.63 -14.52 8.37
CA VAL A 316 18.58 -13.56 7.77
C VAL A 316 19.68 -14.28 6.99
N HIS A 317 20.28 -15.32 7.58
CA HIS A 317 21.31 -16.10 6.89
C HIS A 317 20.77 -16.79 5.62
N GLY A 318 19.58 -17.38 5.69
CA GLY A 318 18.94 -18.01 4.54
C GLY A 318 18.66 -17.00 3.41
N VAL A 319 17.99 -15.90 3.74
CA VAL A 319 17.60 -14.85 2.79
C VAL A 319 18.82 -14.17 2.14
N LEU A 320 19.91 -13.98 2.88
CA LEU A 320 21.16 -13.45 2.34
C LEU A 320 21.85 -14.42 1.36
N SER A 321 21.64 -15.72 1.54
CA SER A 321 22.13 -16.73 0.60
C SER A 321 21.24 -16.83 -0.63
N ASP A 322 19.92 -16.89 -0.44
CA ASP A 322 18.90 -16.87 -1.48
C ASP A 322 17.55 -16.43 -0.88
N GLY A 323 16.94 -15.37 -1.42
CA GLY A 323 15.65 -14.84 -0.94
C GLY A 323 14.52 -15.89 -0.90
N SER A 324 14.51 -16.83 -1.85
CA SER A 324 13.50 -17.89 -1.94
C SER A 324 13.46 -18.84 -0.72
N THR A 325 14.45 -18.79 0.15
CA THR A 325 14.49 -19.63 1.37
C THR A 325 13.41 -19.27 2.37
N TYR A 326 13.04 -18.00 2.48
CA TYR A 326 12.06 -17.51 3.47
C TYR A 326 11.13 -16.41 2.94
N GLU A 327 11.23 -16.03 1.67
CA GLU A 327 10.33 -15.07 1.06
C GLU A 327 9.46 -15.76 0.00
N PRO A 328 8.16 -15.46 -0.07
CA PRO A 328 7.28 -15.99 -1.12
C PRO A 328 7.48 -15.29 -2.47
N MET A 329 8.08 -14.11 -2.45
CA MET A 329 8.38 -13.29 -3.63
C MET A 329 9.47 -12.26 -3.31
N ARG A 330 10.08 -11.70 -4.36
CA ARG A 330 10.99 -10.56 -4.18
C ARG A 330 10.21 -9.30 -3.79
N PRO A 331 10.65 -8.53 -2.79
CA PRO A 331 9.96 -7.33 -2.31
C PRO A 331 9.67 -6.29 -3.39
N GLU A 332 10.58 -6.13 -4.35
CA GLU A 332 10.50 -5.13 -5.42
C GLU A 332 9.31 -5.36 -6.36
N ILE A 333 8.76 -6.58 -6.39
CA ILE A 333 7.55 -6.91 -7.18
C ILE A 333 6.36 -6.08 -6.71
N VAL A 334 6.29 -5.78 -5.41
CA VAL A 334 5.20 -5.02 -4.80
C VAL A 334 5.61 -3.61 -4.37
N GLY A 335 6.78 -3.15 -4.82
CA GLY A 335 7.30 -1.81 -4.52
C GLY A 335 7.83 -1.66 -3.09
N LYS A 336 8.31 -2.76 -2.50
CA LYS A 336 8.95 -2.76 -1.18
C LYS A 336 10.43 -3.09 -1.29
N GLU A 337 11.13 -2.90 -0.19
CA GLU A 337 12.51 -3.32 0.00
C GLU A 337 12.58 -4.34 1.14
N ARG A 338 13.59 -5.21 1.09
CA ARG A 338 13.88 -6.12 2.19
C ARG A 338 14.48 -5.35 3.34
N THR A 339 14.03 -5.65 4.56
CA THR A 339 14.57 -5.04 5.77
C THR A 339 15.07 -6.10 6.75
N PHE A 340 16.19 -5.79 7.40
CA PHE A 340 16.72 -6.60 8.50
C PHE A 340 16.57 -5.80 9.79
N VAL A 341 15.76 -6.35 10.69
CA VAL A 341 15.52 -5.75 12.01
C VAL A 341 16.51 -6.37 13.00
N VAL A 342 17.11 -5.52 13.82
CA VAL A 342 18.02 -5.97 14.88
C VAL A 342 17.29 -5.98 16.22
N GLY A 343 17.25 -7.15 16.87
CA GLY A 343 16.54 -7.32 18.13
C GLY A 343 17.03 -8.54 18.92
N LYS A 344 16.19 -9.03 19.84
CA LYS A 344 16.52 -10.10 20.78
C LYS A 344 16.98 -11.40 20.08
N HIS A 345 16.44 -11.71 18.93
CA HIS A 345 16.70 -12.94 18.18
C HIS A 345 17.75 -12.77 17.08
N SER A 346 18.34 -11.59 16.97
CA SER A 346 19.32 -11.29 15.91
C SER A 346 20.64 -12.01 16.14
N GLY A 347 21.12 -12.64 15.09
CA GLY A 347 22.47 -13.21 15.03
C GLY A 347 23.54 -12.19 14.65
N VAL A 348 24.82 -12.56 14.79
CA VAL A 348 25.97 -11.74 14.41
C VAL A 348 25.87 -11.20 12.98
N HIS A 349 25.40 -12.03 12.04
CA HIS A 349 25.31 -11.66 10.62
C HIS A 349 24.28 -10.56 10.35
N ALA A 350 23.14 -10.54 11.06
CA ALA A 350 22.14 -9.48 10.92
C ALA A 350 22.70 -8.13 11.37
N VAL A 351 23.34 -8.10 12.55
CA VAL A 351 23.98 -6.90 13.10
C VAL A 351 25.11 -6.42 12.18
N GLN A 352 25.94 -7.33 11.70
CA GLN A 352 27.06 -7.03 10.81
C GLN A 352 26.61 -6.42 9.49
N ASN A 353 25.59 -7.02 8.85
CA ASN A 353 25.07 -6.50 7.59
C ASN A 353 24.44 -5.13 7.76
N LYS A 354 23.71 -4.92 8.86
CA LYS A 354 23.09 -3.64 9.15
C LYS A 354 24.14 -2.54 9.39
N LEU A 355 25.17 -2.82 10.17
CA LEU A 355 26.27 -1.89 10.38
C LEU A 355 27.05 -1.61 9.08
N LYS A 356 27.23 -2.66 8.26
CA LYS A 356 27.90 -2.52 6.96
C LYS A 356 27.09 -1.69 5.95
N GLU A 357 25.77 -1.74 5.98
CA GLU A 357 24.88 -0.87 5.19
C GLU A 357 25.23 0.62 5.42
N TYR A 358 25.57 0.95 6.67
CA TYR A 358 26.01 2.28 7.07
C TYR A 358 27.54 2.47 7.07
N GLY A 359 28.29 1.50 6.50
CA GLY A 359 29.74 1.58 6.31
C GLY A 359 30.57 1.35 7.56
N LEU A 360 29.97 0.80 8.61
CA LEU A 360 30.71 0.47 9.84
C LEU A 360 31.17 -0.97 9.78
N GLU A 361 32.48 -1.16 9.57
CA GLU A 361 33.14 -2.46 9.60
C GLU A 361 33.84 -2.69 10.95
N LEU A 362 33.48 -3.76 11.64
CA LEU A 362 33.97 -4.11 12.96
C LEU A 362 34.82 -5.37 12.91
N SER A 363 35.84 -5.44 13.75
CA SER A 363 36.57 -6.68 13.99
C SER A 363 35.64 -7.72 14.63
N HIS A 364 36.06 -8.99 14.58
CA HIS A 364 35.26 -10.09 15.13
C HIS A 364 34.93 -9.92 16.63
N ASP A 365 35.87 -9.41 17.41
CA ASP A 365 35.68 -9.22 18.87
C ASP A 365 34.81 -7.99 19.17
N GLN A 366 34.99 -6.90 18.43
CA GLN A 366 34.11 -5.74 18.49
C GLN A 366 32.66 -6.12 18.11
N MET A 367 32.49 -6.94 17.07
CA MET A 367 31.18 -7.43 16.67
C MET A 367 30.50 -8.25 17.76
N LYS A 368 31.24 -9.13 18.43
CA LYS A 368 30.70 -9.90 19.59
C LYS A 368 30.22 -8.97 20.69
N GLU A 369 30.97 -7.91 20.98
CA GLU A 369 30.58 -6.94 22.00
C GLU A 369 29.33 -6.17 21.61
N VAL A 370 29.23 -5.67 20.37
CA VAL A 370 28.01 -5.01 19.88
C VAL A 370 26.80 -5.94 19.99
N VAL A 371 26.92 -7.18 19.53
CA VAL A 371 25.82 -8.16 19.61
C VAL A 371 25.42 -8.44 21.07
N ALA A 372 26.38 -8.51 21.98
CA ALA A 372 26.09 -8.71 23.41
C ALA A 372 25.31 -7.52 24.00
N ARG A 373 25.72 -6.28 23.67
CA ARG A 373 25.05 -5.05 24.11
C ARG A 373 23.63 -4.94 23.52
N VAL A 374 23.48 -5.21 22.22
CA VAL A 374 22.19 -5.25 21.53
C VAL A 374 21.22 -6.23 22.20
N LYS A 375 21.66 -7.47 22.47
CA LYS A 375 20.83 -8.47 23.15
C LYS A 375 20.41 -8.02 24.55
N LYS A 376 21.35 -7.51 25.33
CA LYS A 376 21.06 -6.99 26.68
C LYS A 376 20.06 -5.84 26.64
N TRP A 377 20.13 -4.98 25.64
CA TRP A 377 19.19 -3.88 25.46
C TRP A 377 17.79 -4.40 25.09
N ALA A 378 17.71 -5.31 24.11
CA ALA A 378 16.46 -5.93 23.69
C ALA A 378 15.81 -6.79 24.82
N GLU A 379 16.59 -7.42 25.69
CA GLU A 379 16.09 -8.12 26.88
C GLU A 379 15.42 -7.18 27.90
N SER A 380 15.78 -5.90 27.90
CA SER A 380 15.12 -4.88 28.72
C SER A 380 13.76 -4.41 28.15
N GLY A 381 13.29 -4.99 27.04
CA GLY A 381 12.03 -4.63 26.38
C GLY A 381 12.12 -3.40 25.47
N LYS A 382 13.31 -2.85 25.27
CA LYS A 382 13.52 -1.72 24.36
C LYS A 382 13.74 -2.23 22.94
N LYS A 383 13.09 -1.57 21.97
CA LYS A 383 13.42 -1.75 20.55
C LYS A 383 14.65 -0.90 20.24
N LEU A 384 15.61 -1.45 19.51
CA LEU A 384 16.70 -0.68 18.93
C LEU A 384 16.31 -0.24 17.52
N ASP A 385 16.50 1.03 17.24
CA ASP A 385 16.51 1.52 15.86
C ASP A 385 17.93 1.48 15.26
N ASP A 386 18.03 1.77 13.97
CA ASP A 386 19.30 1.74 13.25
C ASP A 386 20.29 2.78 13.77
N ALA A 387 19.81 3.94 14.24
CA ALA A 387 20.65 5.00 14.79
C ALA A 387 21.25 4.60 16.15
N GLU A 388 20.45 3.95 17.00
CA GLU A 388 20.92 3.41 18.28
C GLU A 388 21.91 2.27 18.07
N LEU A 389 21.68 1.40 17.07
CA LEU A 389 22.62 0.35 16.70
C LEU A 389 23.96 0.92 16.26
N LEU A 390 23.94 1.96 15.44
CA LEU A 390 25.15 2.66 14.99
C LEU A 390 25.88 3.32 16.16
N ALA A 391 25.16 3.97 17.08
CA ALA A 391 25.75 4.57 18.27
C ALA A 391 26.47 3.51 19.13
N VAL A 392 25.88 2.32 19.31
CA VAL A 392 26.54 1.20 20.00
C VAL A 392 27.81 0.76 19.24
N GLY A 393 27.76 0.71 17.90
CA GLY A 393 28.89 0.35 17.07
C GLY A 393 30.06 1.35 17.22
N TYR A 394 29.78 2.64 17.14
CA TYR A 394 30.80 3.70 17.32
C TYR A 394 31.40 3.72 18.72
N ASP A 395 30.57 3.54 19.76
CA ASP A 395 31.05 3.46 21.15
C ASP A 395 32.03 2.28 21.37
N VAL A 396 31.77 1.13 20.75
CA VAL A 396 32.66 -0.04 20.82
C VAL A 396 33.99 0.18 20.09
N ILE A 397 33.99 1.01 19.03
CA ILE A 397 35.24 1.37 18.32
C ILE A 397 36.05 2.38 19.12
N GLY A 398 35.38 3.15 20.00
CA GLY A 398 36.04 4.25 20.75
C GLY A 398 36.29 5.47 19.88
N GLN A 399 35.57 5.64 18.79
CA GLN A 399 35.65 6.86 17.94
C GLN A 399 34.57 7.85 18.42
N GLU A 400 34.98 8.83 19.23
CA GLU A 400 34.31 10.12 19.32
C GLU A 400 34.78 10.98 18.15
N GLU A 401 34.05 11.01 17.06
CA GLU A 401 34.33 11.94 15.97
C GLU A 401 33.99 13.37 16.41
N ALA A 402 34.99 14.26 16.40
CA ALA A 402 34.72 15.68 16.50
C ALA A 402 33.90 16.11 15.27
N PRO A 403 32.72 16.75 15.45
CA PRO A 403 31.85 17.07 14.35
C PRO A 403 32.55 18.04 13.36
N ALA A 404 32.73 17.59 12.12
CA ALA A 404 33.27 18.39 11.03
C ALA A 404 32.33 19.51 10.59
N ILE A 405 31.01 19.29 10.77
CA ILE A 405 29.94 20.24 10.43
C ILE A 405 29.23 20.67 11.70
N LYS A 406 29.19 21.96 11.97
CA LYS A 406 28.45 22.55 13.10
C LYS A 406 27.47 23.58 12.62
N LEU A 407 26.26 23.55 13.20
CA LEU A 407 25.25 24.57 12.97
C LEU A 407 25.58 25.80 13.83
N GLU A 408 25.87 26.93 13.21
CA GLU A 408 26.18 28.21 13.89
C GLU A 408 24.94 29.10 13.95
N GLU A 409 24.19 29.22 12.84
CA GLU A 409 22.97 30.02 12.78
C GLU A 409 21.90 29.28 11.98
N PHE A 410 20.67 29.37 12.45
CA PHE A 410 19.48 28.85 11.75
C PHE A 410 18.31 29.82 11.89
N THR A 411 17.67 30.14 10.77
CA THR A 411 16.46 30.97 10.74
C THR A 411 15.50 30.42 9.68
N VAL A 412 14.22 30.31 10.04
CA VAL A 412 13.17 29.93 9.11
C VAL A 412 12.00 30.90 9.21
N PHE A 413 11.50 31.34 8.05
CA PHE A 413 10.26 32.12 7.94
C PHE A 413 9.21 31.27 7.26
N THR A 414 8.07 31.13 7.90
CA THR A 414 6.92 30.41 7.36
C THR A 414 5.62 31.06 7.84
N GLY A 415 4.55 30.95 7.07
CA GLY A 415 3.26 31.51 7.42
C GLY A 415 2.25 31.39 6.25
N LEU A 416 1.01 31.77 6.50
CA LEU A 416 -0.02 31.79 5.48
C LEU A 416 0.33 32.82 4.41
N ASN A 417 0.31 32.43 3.15
CA ASN A 417 0.66 33.27 1.98
C ASN A 417 2.13 33.74 1.92
N PHE A 418 3.02 33.07 2.67
CA PHE A 418 4.46 33.28 2.57
C PHE A 418 5.11 32.07 1.94
N THR A 419 6.08 32.30 1.04
CA THR A 419 6.95 31.21 0.59
C THR A 419 7.90 30.85 1.73
N PRO A 420 7.84 29.61 2.26
CA PRO A 420 8.75 29.19 3.32
C PRO A 420 10.21 29.37 2.88
N THR A 421 10.99 30.06 3.73
CA THR A 421 12.39 30.39 3.44
C THR A 421 13.23 30.06 4.67
N ALA A 422 14.33 29.34 4.48
CA ALA A 422 15.28 29.05 5.54
C ALA A 422 16.68 29.58 5.20
N THR A 423 17.39 30.03 6.22
CA THR A 423 18.79 30.40 6.16
C THR A 423 19.58 29.60 7.17
N VAL A 424 20.70 29.01 6.75
CA VAL A 424 21.64 28.30 7.62
C VAL A 424 23.03 28.90 7.50
N VAL A 425 23.76 28.89 8.61
CA VAL A 425 25.20 29.08 8.63
C VAL A 425 25.81 27.83 9.25
N LEU A 426 26.54 27.08 8.44
CA LEU A 426 27.24 25.88 8.84
C LEU A 426 28.75 26.15 8.88
N ASN A 427 29.40 25.82 9.98
CA ASN A 427 30.85 25.74 10.05
C ASN A 427 31.28 24.36 9.55
N ILE A 428 32.02 24.30 8.45
CA ILE A 428 32.51 23.07 7.84
C ILE A 428 34.04 23.12 7.83
N ASP A 429 34.67 22.25 8.58
CA ASP A 429 36.13 22.20 8.72
C ASP A 429 36.77 23.57 9.07
N GLY A 430 36.08 24.39 9.86
CA GLY A 430 36.52 25.71 10.29
C GLY A 430 36.09 26.87 9.38
N GLU A 431 35.45 26.60 8.25
CA GLU A 431 34.92 27.62 7.33
C GLU A 431 33.41 27.79 7.48
N ASN A 432 32.96 29.05 7.68
CA ASN A 432 31.52 29.35 7.74
C ASN A 432 30.92 29.46 6.34
N ARG A 433 29.94 28.63 6.04
CA ARG A 433 29.17 28.66 4.80
C ARG A 433 27.71 29.04 5.09
N ARG A 434 27.25 30.09 4.42
CA ARG A 434 25.85 30.57 4.53
C ARG A 434 25.11 30.25 3.27
N ALA A 435 23.89 29.71 3.42
CA ALA A 435 22.95 29.51 2.34
C ALA A 435 21.51 29.83 2.76
N SER A 436 20.71 30.32 1.79
CA SER A 436 19.30 30.63 1.98
C SER A 436 18.53 30.05 0.81
N GLU A 437 17.50 29.26 1.11
CA GLU A 437 16.69 28.59 0.10
C GLU A 437 15.20 28.62 0.49
N THR A 438 14.35 28.39 -0.51
CA THR A 438 12.90 28.27 -0.35
C THR A 438 12.45 26.84 -0.46
N GLY A 439 11.25 26.53 0.03
CA GLY A 439 10.65 25.20 -0.05
C GLY A 439 9.14 25.22 0.03
N VAL A 440 8.51 24.05 -0.11
CA VAL A 440 7.05 23.90 0.03
C VAL A 440 6.58 24.00 1.49
N GLY A 441 7.51 23.85 2.43
CA GLY A 441 7.29 23.98 3.86
C GLY A 441 8.58 24.32 4.60
N PRO A 442 8.53 24.60 5.93
CA PRO A 442 9.71 25.00 6.69
C PRO A 442 10.80 23.93 6.72
N ILE A 443 10.44 22.66 6.77
CA ILE A 443 11.39 21.53 6.73
C ILE A 443 12.07 21.46 5.36
N ASP A 444 11.31 21.51 4.26
CA ASP A 444 11.85 21.44 2.91
C ASP A 444 12.78 22.62 2.59
N ALA A 445 12.41 23.84 3.02
CA ALA A 445 13.26 25.01 2.91
C ALA A 445 14.59 24.84 3.68
N SER A 446 14.52 24.27 4.90
CA SER A 446 15.69 24.00 5.74
C SER A 446 16.62 22.96 5.13
N VAL A 447 16.06 21.85 4.63
CA VAL A 447 16.80 20.80 3.92
C VAL A 447 17.48 21.37 2.66
N SER A 448 16.76 22.19 1.89
CA SER A 448 17.31 22.85 0.70
C SER A 448 18.46 23.79 1.04
N ALA A 449 18.34 24.61 2.09
CA ALA A 449 19.39 25.50 2.55
C ALA A 449 20.65 24.74 3.03
N ILE A 450 20.47 23.65 3.80
CA ILE A 450 21.57 22.78 4.22
C ILE A 450 22.27 22.16 3.01
N LYS A 451 21.52 21.62 2.05
CA LYS A 451 22.08 21.06 0.81
C LYS A 451 22.89 22.09 0.02
N ALA A 452 22.39 23.32 -0.08
CA ALA A 452 23.10 24.40 -0.76
C ALA A 452 24.40 24.78 -0.05
N ALA A 453 24.44 24.75 1.29
CA ALA A 453 25.63 25.05 2.08
C ALA A 453 26.70 23.94 2.04
N VAL A 454 26.31 22.69 1.99
CA VAL A 454 27.22 21.53 2.07
C VAL A 454 27.51 20.96 0.69
N SER A 455 26.51 20.39 0.01
CA SER A 455 26.64 19.81 -1.33
C SER A 455 25.25 19.52 -1.91
N LYS A 456 25.07 19.81 -3.20
CA LYS A 456 23.85 19.48 -3.95
C LYS A 456 23.66 17.96 -4.18
N ASN A 457 24.72 17.17 -3.98
CA ASN A 457 24.68 15.71 -4.17
C ASN A 457 24.03 14.96 -3.01
N ILE A 458 23.72 15.64 -1.91
CA ILE A 458 23.07 15.05 -0.74
C ILE A 458 21.60 14.83 -1.05
N VAL A 459 21.10 13.61 -0.76
CA VAL A 459 19.70 13.21 -0.94
C VAL A 459 19.12 12.80 0.40
N LEU A 460 18.01 13.41 0.78
CA LEU A 460 17.18 12.94 1.89
C LEU A 460 16.37 11.73 1.40
N LYS A 461 16.72 10.53 1.86
CA LYS A 461 16.08 9.27 1.47
C LYS A 461 14.82 8.98 2.30
N GLU A 462 14.91 9.26 3.60
CA GLU A 462 13.83 9.01 4.55
C GLU A 462 13.81 10.12 5.60
N TYR A 463 12.60 10.53 5.97
CA TYR A 463 12.34 11.47 7.05
C TYR A 463 11.22 10.91 7.92
N ARG A 464 11.51 10.72 9.21
CA ARG A 464 10.56 10.20 10.20
C ARG A 464 10.47 11.17 11.36
N LEU A 465 9.25 11.46 11.80
CA LEU A 465 8.97 12.31 12.94
C LEU A 465 7.96 11.61 13.84
N GLU A 466 8.32 11.48 15.11
CA GLU A 466 7.46 10.88 16.13
C GLU A 466 7.32 11.80 17.34
N ALA A 467 6.09 11.94 17.85
CA ALA A 467 5.86 12.64 19.12
C ALA A 467 6.15 11.67 20.28
N ILE A 468 7.06 12.06 21.18
CA ILE A 468 7.43 11.26 22.35
C ILE A 468 6.46 11.55 23.52
N THR A 469 6.05 12.83 23.67
CA THR A 469 5.15 13.25 24.74
C THR A 469 3.94 13.98 24.17
N GLY A 470 2.88 14.16 24.97
CA GLY A 470 1.69 14.90 24.57
C GLY A 470 1.72 16.37 24.99
N GLY A 471 0.86 17.19 24.39
CA GLY A 471 0.69 18.61 24.71
C GLY A 471 1.37 19.57 23.72
N SER A 472 1.19 20.87 23.93
CA SER A 472 1.72 21.92 23.05
C SER A 472 3.24 22.09 23.12
N ASN A 473 3.87 21.50 24.12
CA ASN A 473 5.32 21.45 24.34
C ASN A 473 5.86 20.02 24.22
N ALA A 474 5.20 19.19 23.44
CA ALA A 474 5.59 17.80 23.23
C ALA A 474 7.03 17.72 22.71
N LEU A 475 7.79 16.78 23.25
CA LEU A 475 9.06 16.40 22.65
C LEU A 475 8.78 15.56 21.39
N CYS A 476 9.46 15.89 20.33
CA CYS A 476 9.49 15.12 19.11
C CYS A 476 10.86 14.48 18.90
N GLU A 477 10.86 13.32 18.30
CA GLU A 477 12.04 12.65 17.78
C GLU A 477 12.02 12.75 16.26
N VAL A 478 13.12 13.14 15.67
CA VAL A 478 13.31 13.16 14.23
C VAL A 478 14.46 12.25 13.84
N THR A 479 14.20 11.35 12.92
CA THR A 479 15.22 10.49 12.29
C THR A 479 15.26 10.78 10.79
N VAL A 480 16.46 10.97 10.24
CA VAL A 480 16.69 11.19 8.82
C VAL A 480 17.68 10.18 8.27
N LYS A 481 17.40 9.67 7.07
CA LYS A 481 18.33 8.83 6.29
C LYS A 481 18.84 9.65 5.12
N LEU A 482 20.12 9.86 5.06
CA LEU A 482 20.80 10.62 4.01
C LEU A 482 21.59 9.71 3.09
N GLY A 483 21.73 10.11 1.83
CA GLY A 483 22.56 9.43 0.85
C GLY A 483 23.25 10.41 -0.07
N ASP A 484 24.16 9.91 -0.88
CA ASP A 484 24.82 10.64 -1.96
C ASP A 484 24.25 10.21 -3.31
N CYS A 485 23.93 11.15 -4.21
CA CYS A 485 23.35 10.80 -5.53
C CYS A 485 24.39 10.20 -6.50
N GLU A 486 25.68 10.38 -6.25
CA GLU A 486 26.78 9.83 -7.07
C GLU A 486 27.23 8.45 -6.58
N ASP A 487 27.00 8.13 -5.30
CA ASP A 487 27.35 6.83 -4.71
C ASP A 487 26.21 6.29 -3.85
N ALA A 488 25.46 5.36 -4.43
CA ALA A 488 24.28 4.75 -3.78
C ALA A 488 24.64 3.94 -2.50
N GLN A 489 25.92 3.61 -2.28
CA GLN A 489 26.38 2.89 -1.08
C GLN A 489 26.69 3.83 0.09
N LEU A 490 26.78 5.14 -0.17
CA LEU A 490 26.98 6.14 0.87
C LEU A 490 25.64 6.52 1.50
N LEU A 491 25.35 5.89 2.64
CA LEU A 491 24.16 6.14 3.45
C LEU A 491 24.59 6.54 4.86
N SER A 492 23.82 7.42 5.49
CA SER A 492 23.98 7.78 6.90
C SER A 492 22.64 8.01 7.58
N LEU A 493 22.64 7.95 8.89
CA LEU A 493 21.48 8.27 9.72
C LEU A 493 21.83 9.41 10.67
N GLY A 494 20.88 10.32 10.87
CA GLY A 494 20.92 11.32 11.92
C GLY A 494 19.64 11.27 12.74
N LYS A 495 19.74 11.49 14.04
CA LYS A 495 18.62 11.43 14.98
C LYS A 495 18.74 12.56 15.98
N SER A 496 17.64 13.28 16.23
CA SER A 496 17.60 14.32 17.24
C SER A 496 16.27 14.32 18.00
N VAL A 497 16.28 14.81 19.22
CA VAL A 497 15.09 14.93 20.08
C VAL A 497 15.01 16.37 20.60
N GLY A 498 13.87 17.01 20.43
CA GLY A 498 13.65 18.37 20.87
C GLY A 498 12.18 18.75 20.96
N SER A 499 11.91 19.98 21.40
CA SER A 499 10.55 20.52 21.52
C SER A 499 10.09 21.33 20.30
N ASP A 500 11.01 21.69 19.41
CA ASP A 500 10.71 22.38 18.15
C ASP A 500 11.01 21.48 16.97
N ILE A 501 9.98 21.17 16.21
CA ILE A 501 10.05 20.20 15.10
C ILE A 501 11.07 20.63 14.04
N VAL A 502 11.14 21.93 13.74
CA VAL A 502 12.00 22.43 12.66
C VAL A 502 13.47 22.40 13.07
N THR A 503 13.77 22.91 14.28
CA THR A 503 15.14 22.88 14.83
C THR A 503 15.61 21.43 15.01
N THR A 504 14.77 20.57 15.59
CA THR A 504 15.09 19.14 15.77
C THR A 504 15.37 18.45 14.43
N SER A 505 14.64 18.82 13.37
CA SER A 505 14.89 18.26 12.01
C SER A 505 16.24 18.74 11.45
N VAL A 506 16.59 20.00 11.68
CA VAL A 506 17.89 20.54 11.25
C VAL A 506 19.04 19.88 12.02
N ASP A 507 18.89 19.68 13.34
CA ASP A 507 19.89 18.99 14.16
C ASP A 507 20.10 17.54 13.70
N ALA A 508 19.00 16.79 13.43
CA ALA A 508 19.09 15.45 12.88
C ALA A 508 19.80 15.42 11.51
N MET A 509 19.50 16.40 10.65
CA MET A 509 20.18 16.55 9.35
C MET A 509 21.69 16.80 9.53
N VAL A 510 22.10 17.69 10.43
CA VAL A 510 23.51 18.00 10.68
C VAL A 510 24.25 16.78 11.25
N GLU A 511 23.61 16.04 12.15
CA GLU A 511 24.18 14.79 12.67
C GLU A 511 24.39 13.74 11.56
N GLY A 512 23.35 13.51 10.74
CA GLY A 512 23.47 12.61 9.58
C GLY A 512 24.54 13.05 8.59
N LEU A 513 24.69 14.36 8.37
CA LEU A 513 25.72 14.92 7.50
C LEU A 513 27.12 14.71 8.04
N ASN A 514 27.35 14.87 9.34
CA ASN A 514 28.66 14.59 9.95
C ASN A 514 29.08 13.14 9.69
N ARG A 515 28.17 12.19 9.87
CA ARG A 515 28.42 10.78 9.59
C ARG A 515 28.66 10.51 8.10
N LEU A 516 27.90 11.15 7.20
CA LEU A 516 28.10 11.01 5.75
C LEU A 516 29.43 11.60 5.29
N TRP A 517 29.82 12.74 5.89
CA TRP A 517 31.07 13.43 5.59
C TRP A 517 32.31 12.60 5.98
N ALA A 518 32.32 12.03 7.19
CA ALA A 518 33.34 11.12 7.66
C ALA A 518 33.55 9.93 6.72
N ARG A 519 32.46 9.28 6.32
CA ARG A 519 32.48 8.16 5.35
C ARG A 519 33.05 8.56 3.99
N LYS A 520 32.73 9.76 3.51
CA LYS A 520 33.20 10.24 2.21
C LYS A 520 34.75 10.45 2.23
N LEU A 521 35.29 10.89 3.34
CA LEU A 521 36.75 11.03 3.54
C LEU A 521 37.43 9.66 3.58
N ASP A 522 36.87 8.67 4.26
CA ASP A 522 37.42 7.32 4.31
C ASP A 522 37.46 6.65 2.93
N VAL A 523 36.37 6.74 2.16
CA VAL A 523 36.29 6.19 0.79
C VAL A 523 37.30 6.87 -0.15
N CYS A 524 37.51 8.19 -0.02
CA CYS A 524 38.51 8.90 -0.81
C CYS A 524 39.92 8.43 -0.45
N SER A 525 40.24 8.30 0.84
CA SER A 525 41.56 7.84 1.31
C SER A 525 41.87 6.40 0.87
N GLU A 526 40.90 5.52 0.85
CA GLU A 526 41.07 4.15 0.34
C GLU A 526 41.26 4.10 -1.19
N LYS A 527 40.53 4.94 -1.95
CA LYS A 527 40.70 5.03 -3.40
C LYS A 527 42.10 5.60 -3.77
N GLU A 528 42.64 6.52 -2.99
CA GLU A 528 43.99 7.02 -3.16
C GLU A 528 45.05 5.96 -2.83
N LYS A 529 44.88 5.20 -1.73
CA LYS A 529 45.75 4.07 -1.39
C LYS A 529 45.76 2.98 -2.45
N LYS A 530 44.61 2.65 -3.06
CA LYS A 530 44.49 1.66 -4.15
C LYS A 530 45.04 2.15 -5.50
N ARG A 531 45.24 3.47 -5.69
CA ARG A 531 45.88 4.06 -6.89
C ARG A 531 47.39 4.16 -6.74
N ALA A 532 47.92 4.05 -5.53
CA ALA A 532 49.33 4.14 -5.22
C ALA A 532 50.05 2.77 -5.20
N TYR A 533 49.31 1.67 -5.41
CA TYR A 533 49.78 0.32 -5.64
C TYR A 533 49.41 -0.13 -7.07
#